data_5c2bd59de98e8851e9f1d5c78aec9398
#
_entry.id   5c2bd59de98e8851e9f1d5c78aec9398
#
_cell.length_a   1.000
_cell.length_b   1.000
_cell.length_c   1.000
_cell.angle_alpha   90.00
_cell.angle_beta   90.00
_cell.angle_gamma   90.00
#
_symmetry.space_group_name_H-M   'P 1'
#
loop_
_entity.id
_entity.type
_entity.pdbx_description
1 polymer ?
#
loop_
_entity_poly.entity_id
_entity_poly.type
_entity_poly.pdbx_seq_one_letter_code
_entity_poly.pdbx_strand_id
1 'polypeptide(L)'
;KATQAKLLAQHLAGQGLPVREVTFPDYASDSSALIKMYLAGQFGSKPDDVNAYAASSFFAVDRYASYKTDWGRFYEEGGVVIADRYTTSNAVHQCSKLPPEQWESFCTGCSITSSICWACPHRTASSTCRWTRRSASG
;
A
#
# COMPACT_ATOMS: atom_id res chain seq x y z
N LYS A 1 -4.96 4.26 11.73
CA LYS A 1 -4.77 4.62 10.31
C LYS A 1 -6.09 4.62 9.56
N ALA A 2 -6.85 3.51 9.57
CA ALA A 2 -8.16 3.42 8.90
C ALA A 2 -9.13 4.55 9.30
N THR A 3 -9.20 4.89 10.60
CA THR A 3 -10.04 6.00 11.10
C THR A 3 -9.68 7.33 10.43
N GLN A 4 -8.39 7.62 10.24
CA GLN A 4 -7.95 8.87 9.62
C GLN A 4 -8.24 8.88 8.12
N ALA A 5 -8.09 7.77 7.43
CA ALA A 5 -8.46 7.64 6.01
C ALA A 5 -9.96 7.92 5.83
N LYS A 6 -10.80 7.32 6.68
CA LYS A 6 -12.25 7.52 6.66
C LYS A 6 -12.66 8.98 6.94
N LEU A 7 -12.05 9.61 7.94
CA LEU A 7 -12.33 11.03 8.25
C LEU A 7 -11.92 11.95 7.11
N LEU A 8 -10.78 11.68 6.46
CA LEU A 8 -10.33 12.43 5.29
C LEU A 8 -11.30 12.23 4.11
N ALA A 9 -11.74 10.99 3.86
CA ALA A 9 -12.71 10.70 2.82
C ALA A 9 -14.02 11.46 3.04
N GLN A 10 -14.55 11.44 4.27
CA GLN A 10 -15.76 12.17 4.64
C GLN A 10 -15.61 13.68 4.48
N HIS A 11 -14.46 14.23 4.88
CA HIS A 11 -14.18 15.66 4.74
C HIS A 11 -14.15 16.09 3.28
N LEU A 12 -13.45 15.36 2.41
CA LEU A 12 -13.37 15.67 0.99
C LEU A 12 -14.72 15.48 0.27
N ALA A 13 -15.46 14.43 0.62
CA ALA A 13 -16.80 14.22 0.10
C ALA A 13 -17.75 15.36 0.52
N GLY A 14 -17.63 15.87 1.74
CA GLY A 14 -18.35 17.04 2.22
C GLY A 14 -18.06 18.35 1.45
N GLN A 15 -16.90 18.40 0.79
CA GLN A 15 -16.52 19.49 -0.13
C GLN A 15 -17.03 19.28 -1.57
N GLY A 16 -17.81 18.24 -1.82
CA GLY A 16 -18.37 17.93 -3.13
C GLY A 16 -17.40 17.19 -4.07
N LEU A 17 -16.27 16.69 -3.57
CA LEU A 17 -15.34 15.91 -4.37
C LEU A 17 -15.81 14.45 -4.48
N PRO A 18 -15.68 13.81 -5.67
CA PRO A 18 -15.90 12.38 -5.81
C PRO A 18 -14.76 11.63 -5.12
N VAL A 19 -15.06 10.89 -4.05
CA VAL A 19 -14.06 10.19 -3.23
C VAL A 19 -14.36 8.71 -3.17
N ARG A 20 -13.32 7.89 -3.27
CA ARG A 20 -13.36 6.43 -3.06
C ARG A 20 -12.27 6.00 -2.09
N GLU A 21 -12.63 5.13 -1.15
CA GLU A 21 -11.69 4.51 -0.23
C GLU A 21 -11.32 3.12 -0.73
N VAL A 22 -10.03 2.81 -0.69
CA VAL A 22 -9.48 1.48 -0.99
C VAL A 22 -8.53 1.04 0.11
N THR A 23 -8.47 -0.24 0.36
CA THR A 23 -7.61 -0.80 1.42
C THR A 23 -6.76 -1.93 0.83
N PHE A 24 -5.47 -1.95 1.18
CA PHE A 24 -4.57 -3.00 0.74
C PHE A 24 -3.92 -3.72 1.93
N PRO A 25 -3.82 -5.06 1.91
CA PRO A 25 -4.32 -5.96 0.84
C PRO A 25 -5.85 -5.97 0.75
N ASP A 26 -6.37 -6.19 -0.46
CA ASP A 26 -7.80 -6.45 -0.65
C ASP A 26 -8.11 -7.93 -0.37
N TYR A 27 -8.30 -8.24 0.91
CA TYR A 27 -8.55 -9.62 1.32
C TYR A 27 -9.86 -10.23 0.81
N ALA A 28 -10.78 -9.42 0.30
CA ALA A 28 -12.03 -9.91 -0.30
C ALA A 28 -11.82 -10.38 -1.74
N SER A 29 -10.77 -9.90 -2.41
CA SER A 29 -10.44 -10.24 -3.79
C SER A 29 -9.59 -11.50 -3.88
N ASP A 30 -9.76 -12.25 -4.98
CA ASP A 30 -8.90 -13.38 -5.34
C ASP A 30 -7.45 -12.95 -5.63
N SER A 31 -7.23 -11.69 -5.99
CA SER A 31 -5.90 -11.13 -6.20
C SER A 31 -5.01 -11.21 -4.97
N SER A 32 -5.59 -11.27 -3.77
CA SER A 32 -4.87 -11.39 -2.51
C SER A 32 -4.54 -12.84 -2.10
N ALA A 33 -4.83 -13.83 -2.93
CA ALA A 33 -4.61 -15.24 -2.61
C ALA A 33 -3.16 -15.54 -2.21
N LEU A 34 -2.18 -15.05 -2.98
CA LEU A 34 -0.75 -15.23 -2.67
C LEU A 34 -0.36 -14.53 -1.37
N ILE A 35 -0.95 -13.39 -1.07
CA ILE A 35 -0.72 -12.67 0.19
C ILE A 35 -1.25 -13.49 1.36
N LYS A 36 -2.44 -14.06 1.24
CA LYS A 36 -3.05 -14.93 2.27
C LYS A 36 -2.17 -16.16 2.53
N MET A 37 -1.69 -16.81 1.47
CA MET A 37 -0.78 -17.96 1.58
C MET A 37 0.54 -17.58 2.25
N TYR A 38 1.12 -16.44 1.87
CA TYR A 38 2.33 -15.90 2.48
C TYR A 38 2.16 -15.61 3.97
N LEU A 39 1.09 -14.91 4.35
CA LEU A 39 0.82 -14.58 5.75
C LEU A 39 0.43 -15.81 6.59
N ALA A 40 -0.13 -16.85 5.97
CA ALA A 40 -0.40 -18.13 6.60
C ALA A 40 0.86 -19.03 6.73
N GLY A 41 2.02 -18.57 6.28
CA GLY A 41 3.28 -19.32 6.37
C GLY A 41 3.41 -20.49 5.39
N GLN A 42 2.59 -20.55 4.34
CA GLN A 42 2.63 -21.66 3.37
C GLN A 42 3.90 -21.65 2.51
N PHE A 43 4.59 -20.52 2.41
CA PHE A 43 5.86 -20.39 1.69
C PHE A 43 7.10 -20.46 2.60
N GLY A 44 6.89 -20.75 3.89
CA GLY A 44 7.91 -20.82 4.92
C GLY A 44 7.42 -20.21 6.22
N SER A 45 7.92 -20.74 7.33
CA SER A 45 7.50 -20.34 8.68
C SER A 45 8.30 -19.17 9.26
N LYS A 46 9.43 -18.84 8.65
CA LYS A 46 10.29 -17.73 9.06
C LYS A 46 10.14 -16.55 8.13
N PRO A 47 10.27 -15.31 8.62
CA PRO A 47 10.18 -14.10 7.79
C PRO A 47 11.14 -14.09 6.59
N ASP A 48 12.30 -14.73 6.72
CA ASP A 48 13.35 -14.76 5.72
C ASP A 48 13.21 -15.88 4.68
N ASP A 49 12.28 -16.82 4.88
CA ASP A 49 12.04 -17.92 3.94
C ASP A 49 11.50 -17.38 2.59
N VAL A 50 10.86 -16.20 2.61
CA VAL A 50 10.42 -15.49 1.41
C VAL A 50 11.18 -14.17 1.31
N ASN A 51 11.99 -14.02 0.25
CA ASN A 51 12.76 -12.80 0.07
C ASN A 51 11.86 -11.57 -0.14
N ALA A 52 12.40 -10.38 0.16
CA ALA A 52 11.66 -9.13 0.14
C ALA A 52 11.06 -8.80 -1.24
N TYR A 53 11.73 -9.15 -2.33
CA TYR A 53 11.25 -8.89 -3.69
C TYR A 53 10.06 -9.78 -4.05
N ALA A 54 10.14 -11.08 -3.75
CA ALA A 54 9.04 -12.01 -3.98
C ALA A 54 7.80 -11.60 -3.16
N ALA A 55 7.97 -11.31 -1.87
CA ALA A 55 6.86 -10.82 -1.04
C ALA A 55 6.26 -9.52 -1.59
N SER A 56 7.10 -8.57 -2.03
CA SER A 56 6.64 -7.31 -2.63
C SER A 56 5.82 -7.51 -3.89
N SER A 57 6.15 -8.50 -4.71
CA SER A 57 5.41 -8.78 -5.94
C SER A 57 3.97 -9.22 -5.65
N PHE A 58 3.73 -9.99 -4.60
CA PHE A 58 2.37 -10.39 -4.21
C PHE A 58 1.48 -9.18 -3.91
N PHE A 59 2.01 -8.22 -3.16
CA PHE A 59 1.29 -6.97 -2.86
C PHE A 59 1.14 -6.08 -4.09
N ALA A 60 2.08 -6.09 -5.01
CA ALA A 60 1.99 -5.33 -6.25
C ALA A 60 0.91 -5.89 -7.19
N VAL A 61 0.81 -7.21 -7.32
CA VAL A 61 -0.26 -7.88 -8.09
C VAL A 61 -1.64 -7.52 -7.56
N ASP A 62 -1.83 -7.57 -6.25
CA ASP A 62 -3.09 -7.22 -5.61
C ASP A 62 -3.51 -5.77 -5.91
N ARG A 63 -2.58 -4.81 -5.78
CA ARG A 63 -2.84 -3.40 -6.14
C ARG A 63 -3.17 -3.22 -7.61
N TYR A 64 -2.45 -3.89 -8.49
CA TYR A 64 -2.69 -3.82 -9.93
C TYR A 64 -4.07 -4.37 -10.31
N ALA A 65 -4.43 -5.54 -9.78
CA ALA A 65 -5.73 -6.15 -10.02
C ALA A 65 -6.85 -5.21 -9.55
N SER A 66 -6.76 -4.69 -8.33
CA SER A 66 -7.72 -3.74 -7.78
C SER A 66 -7.83 -2.46 -8.63
N TYR A 67 -6.69 -1.91 -9.10
CA TYR A 67 -6.70 -0.77 -10.02
C TYR A 67 -7.48 -1.08 -11.30
N LYS A 68 -7.21 -2.22 -11.92
CA LYS A 68 -7.85 -2.58 -13.19
C LYS A 68 -9.32 -2.93 -13.08
N THR A 69 -9.74 -3.55 -11.99
CA THR A 69 -11.11 -4.09 -11.85
C THR A 69 -12.05 -3.20 -11.07
N ASP A 70 -11.52 -2.31 -10.22
CA ASP A 70 -12.33 -1.56 -9.27
C ASP A 70 -12.21 -0.03 -9.45
N TRP A 71 -11.08 0.55 -9.09
CA TRP A 71 -11.00 2.00 -8.91
C TRP A 71 -10.27 2.78 -10.02
N GLY A 72 -9.61 2.09 -10.95
CA GLY A 72 -8.77 2.74 -11.96
C GLY A 72 -9.55 3.71 -12.84
N ARG A 73 -10.70 3.28 -13.39
CA ARG A 73 -11.54 4.15 -14.19
C ARG A 73 -12.03 5.39 -13.42
N PHE A 74 -12.46 5.20 -12.17
CA PHE A 74 -12.88 6.30 -11.32
C PHE A 74 -11.76 7.33 -11.10
N TYR A 75 -10.52 6.85 -10.88
CA TYR A 75 -9.34 7.70 -10.75
C TYR A 75 -9.00 8.45 -12.05
N GLU A 76 -9.05 7.77 -13.19
CA GLU A 76 -8.78 8.35 -14.51
C GLU A 76 -9.82 9.43 -14.90
N GLU A 77 -11.04 9.30 -14.43
CA GLU A 77 -12.12 10.29 -14.57
C GLU A 77 -12.00 11.49 -13.60
N GLY A 78 -10.92 11.57 -12.82
CA GLY A 78 -10.62 12.67 -11.89
C GLY A 78 -11.14 12.48 -10.47
N GLY A 79 -11.56 11.28 -10.10
CA GLY A 79 -11.94 10.95 -8.74
C GLY A 79 -10.75 10.91 -7.78
N VAL A 80 -10.99 11.23 -6.52
CA VAL A 80 -10.01 11.16 -5.45
C VAL A 80 -10.03 9.78 -4.81
N VAL A 81 -8.91 9.06 -4.87
CA VAL A 81 -8.76 7.74 -4.24
C VAL A 81 -7.91 7.85 -2.98
N ILE A 82 -8.49 7.45 -1.86
CA ILE A 82 -7.80 7.38 -0.56
C ILE A 82 -7.45 5.93 -0.28
N ALA A 83 -6.16 5.62 -0.28
CA ALA A 83 -5.66 4.29 0.00
C ALA A 83 -5.21 4.15 1.46
N ASP A 84 -5.88 3.28 2.22
CA ASP A 84 -5.34 2.82 3.51
C ASP A 84 -4.33 1.70 3.24
N ARG A 85 -3.05 2.02 3.43
CA ARG A 85 -1.86 1.28 2.99
C ARG A 85 -1.71 1.29 1.46
N TYR A 86 -0.49 1.49 1.02
CA TYR A 86 -0.12 1.44 -0.39
C TYR A 86 1.35 1.02 -0.52
N THR A 87 2.05 1.44 -1.55
CA THR A 87 3.46 1.06 -1.83
C THR A 87 4.41 1.28 -0.65
N THR A 88 4.28 2.41 0.06
CA THR A 88 5.14 2.72 1.22
C THR A 88 4.97 1.75 2.39
N SER A 89 3.76 1.25 2.62
CA SER A 89 3.54 0.25 3.68
C SER A 89 4.29 -1.05 3.37
N ASN A 90 4.25 -1.49 2.11
CA ASN A 90 4.99 -2.65 1.66
C ASN A 90 6.50 -2.42 1.78
N ALA A 91 7.01 -1.27 1.31
CA ALA A 91 8.43 -0.94 1.38
C ALA A 91 8.95 -1.01 2.83
N VAL A 92 8.26 -0.37 3.79
CA VAL A 92 8.66 -0.38 5.20
C VAL A 92 8.74 -1.82 5.75
N HIS A 93 7.74 -2.66 5.47
CA HIS A 93 7.72 -4.04 5.96
C HIS A 93 8.79 -4.91 5.33
N GLN A 94 9.08 -4.74 4.05
CA GLN A 94 10.06 -5.58 3.38
C GLN A 94 11.50 -5.10 3.59
N CYS A 95 11.72 -3.79 3.74
CA CYS A 95 13.04 -3.24 4.09
C CYS A 95 13.55 -3.78 5.42
N SER A 96 12.67 -4.13 6.37
CA SER A 96 13.10 -4.71 7.63
C SER A 96 13.82 -6.06 7.50
N LYS A 97 13.69 -6.73 6.34
CA LYS A 97 14.38 -7.98 6.01
C LYS A 97 15.72 -7.78 5.30
N LEU A 98 16.04 -6.55 4.94
CA LEU A 98 17.20 -6.20 4.14
C LEU A 98 18.19 -5.38 4.96
N PRO A 99 19.50 -5.52 4.72
CA PRO A 99 20.48 -4.62 5.31
C PRO A 99 20.26 -3.17 4.84
N PRO A 100 20.55 -2.18 5.69
CA PRO A 100 20.23 -0.76 5.42
C PRO A 100 20.77 -0.22 4.09
N GLU A 101 21.91 -0.68 3.66
CA GLU A 101 22.54 -0.28 2.39
C GLU A 101 21.73 -0.69 1.15
N GLN A 102 20.81 -1.65 1.28
CA GLN A 102 19.95 -2.11 0.19
C GLN A 102 18.57 -1.42 0.16
N TRP A 103 18.22 -0.64 1.18
CA TRP A 103 16.89 -0.06 1.30
C TRP A 103 16.53 0.89 0.16
N GLU A 104 17.46 1.76 -0.22
CA GLU A 104 17.23 2.73 -1.30
C GLU A 104 17.00 2.02 -2.65
N SER A 105 17.86 1.07 -2.98
CA SER A 105 17.74 0.26 -4.19
C SER A 105 16.43 -0.53 -4.21
N PHE A 106 16.07 -1.14 -3.09
CA PHE A 106 14.82 -1.89 -2.96
C PHE A 106 13.59 -0.99 -3.10
N CYS A 107 13.56 0.16 -2.43
CA CYS A 107 12.45 1.11 -2.52
C CYS A 107 12.28 1.65 -3.94
N THR A 108 13.39 1.95 -4.62
CA THR A 108 13.39 2.38 -6.02
C THR A 108 12.85 1.28 -6.92
N GLY A 109 13.32 0.05 -6.77
CA GLY A 109 12.85 -1.10 -7.53
C GLY A 109 11.35 -1.37 -7.32
N CYS A 110 10.85 -1.32 -6.09
CA CYS A 110 9.44 -1.48 -5.79
C CYS A 110 8.57 -0.36 -6.37
N SER A 111 9.06 0.88 -6.36
CA SER A 111 8.37 2.02 -6.96
C SER A 111 8.28 1.86 -8.48
N ILE A 112 9.38 1.52 -9.14
CA ILE A 112 9.44 1.27 -10.57
C ILE A 112 8.49 0.11 -10.94
N THR A 113 8.56 -1.00 -10.24
CA THR A 113 7.70 -2.16 -10.51
C THR A 113 6.22 -1.79 -10.39
N SER A 114 5.83 -1.09 -9.33
CA SER A 114 4.43 -0.73 -9.12
C SER A 114 3.90 0.29 -10.12
N SER A 115 4.72 1.24 -10.55
CA SER A 115 4.25 2.39 -11.33
C SER A 115 4.53 2.28 -12.82
N ILE A 116 5.69 1.77 -13.21
CA ILE A 116 6.08 1.68 -14.61
C ILE A 116 5.68 0.33 -15.21
N CYS A 117 6.06 -0.77 -14.54
CA CYS A 117 5.79 -2.10 -15.08
C CYS A 117 4.30 -2.49 -14.98
N TRP A 118 3.59 -1.97 -13.98
CA TRP A 118 2.21 -2.38 -13.68
C TRP A 118 1.20 -1.27 -13.91
N ALA A 119 1.64 -0.11 -14.40
CA ALA A 119 0.80 1.06 -14.69
C ALA A 119 -0.14 1.48 -13.54
N CYS A 120 0.23 1.19 -12.30
CA CYS A 120 -0.49 1.68 -11.13
C CYS A 120 -0.16 3.16 -10.91
N PRO A 121 -1.14 4.02 -10.59
CA PRO A 121 -0.90 5.42 -10.31
C PRO A 121 0.12 5.63 -9.21
N HIS A 122 1.01 6.60 -9.41
CA HIS A 122 1.87 7.09 -8.34
C HIS A 122 1.04 7.77 -7.25
N ARG A 123 1.53 7.67 -6.02
CA ARG A 123 0.95 8.43 -4.94
C ARG A 123 1.21 9.93 -5.14
N THR A 124 0.14 10.72 -5.27
CA THR A 124 0.21 12.18 -5.43
C THR A 124 0.44 12.91 -4.12
N ALA A 125 -0.06 12.37 -2.99
CA ALA A 125 0.17 12.93 -1.67
C ALA A 125 0.23 11.84 -0.60
N SER A 126 0.95 12.09 0.49
CA SER A 126 1.05 11.21 1.64
C SER A 126 0.80 11.99 2.92
N SER A 127 -0.26 11.66 3.64
CA SER A 127 -0.39 12.06 5.02
C SER A 127 0.33 11.05 5.92
N THR A 128 1.56 11.35 6.31
CA THR A 128 2.21 10.63 7.41
C THR A 128 1.80 11.32 8.69
N CYS A 129 0.98 10.67 9.51
CA CYS A 129 0.73 11.15 10.87
C CYS A 129 2.03 11.04 11.65
N ARG A 130 2.74 12.15 11.82
CA ARG A 130 3.89 12.24 12.71
C ARG A 130 3.35 12.28 14.14
N TRP A 131 3.45 11.17 14.83
CA TRP A 131 3.17 11.12 16.26
C TRP A 131 4.35 11.75 17.01
N THR A 132 4.26 13.02 17.38
CA THR A 132 5.15 13.60 18.37
C THR A 132 4.61 13.21 19.75
N ARG A 133 5.34 12.37 20.48
CA ARG A 133 5.15 12.26 21.93
C ARG A 133 5.29 13.65 22.52
N ARG A 134 4.22 14.25 23.00
CA ARG A 134 4.33 15.29 24.01
C ARG A 134 4.90 14.60 25.24
N SER A 135 6.13 14.93 25.59
CA SER A 135 6.65 14.66 26.92
C SER A 135 5.75 15.38 27.90
N ALA A 136 5.02 14.62 28.70
CA ALA A 136 4.40 15.15 29.90
C ALA A 136 5.53 15.49 30.88
N SER A 137 5.97 16.72 30.84
CA SER A 137 6.73 17.32 31.93
C SER A 137 5.70 18.06 32.80
N GLY A 138 5.50 17.57 33.96
CA GLY A 138 4.77 18.14 35.06
C GLY A 138 5.24 17.47 36.30
#